data_d3f9f89310c4dbef408018d8f730d2f2
#
_entry.id   d3f9f89310c4dbef408018d8f730d2f2
#
_cell.length_a   1.000
_cell.length_b   1.000
_cell.length_c   1.000
_cell.angle_alpha   90.00
_cell.angle_beta   90.00
_cell.angle_gamma   90.00
#
_symmetry.space_group_name_H-M   'P 1'
#
loop_
_entity.id
_entity.type
_entity.pdbx_description
1 polymer ?
#
loop_
_entity_poly.entity_id
_entity_poly.type
_entity_poly.pdbx_seq_one_letter_code
_entity_poly.pdbx_strand_id
1 'polypeptide(L)'
;MVRAVKKRAVLAAATIGLPLALGVVSYVVRARLPLVLRGHFADGAWGFALGAFVALVWMDQKSSVRALWIAGAAAFAAMFECLQYAHVVRGVFDPVDLVVQTSAVVVAAWVIGGMKRWTLASEAR
;
A
#
# COMPACT_ATOMS: atom_id res chain seq x y z
N MET A 1 12.62 6.29 24.00
CA MET A 1 11.58 6.93 23.16
C MET A 1 12.11 7.40 21.81
N VAL A 2 13.18 8.18 21.71
CA VAL A 2 13.73 8.73 20.44
C VAL A 2 14.08 7.66 19.40
N ARG A 3 14.69 6.53 19.81
CA ARG A 3 15.06 5.43 18.88
C ARG A 3 13.85 4.76 18.24
N ALA A 4 12.76 4.58 18.99
CA ALA A 4 11.53 3.97 18.47
C ALA A 4 10.84 4.88 17.41
N VAL A 5 10.83 6.19 17.65
CA VAL A 5 10.29 7.18 16.71
C VAL A 5 11.11 7.20 15.41
N LYS A 6 12.46 7.19 15.51
CA LYS A 6 13.33 7.12 14.33
C LYS A 6 13.12 5.85 13.52
N LYS A 7 13.00 4.69 14.17
CA LYS A 7 12.72 3.42 13.47
C LYS A 7 11.39 3.47 12.71
N ARG A 8 10.32 4.00 13.31
CA ARG A 8 9.01 4.15 12.66
C ARG A 8 9.06 5.14 11.50
N ALA A 9 9.77 6.26 11.64
CA ALA A 9 9.93 7.23 10.57
C ALA A 9 10.66 6.65 9.35
N VAL A 10 11.75 5.91 9.58
CA VAL A 10 12.48 5.20 8.52
C VAL A 10 11.59 4.16 7.85
N LEU A 11 10.85 3.39 8.64
CA LEU A 11 9.92 2.39 8.12
C LEU A 11 8.82 3.04 7.26
N ALA A 12 8.24 4.15 7.71
CA ALA A 12 7.25 4.90 6.95
C ALA A 12 7.84 5.46 5.65
N ALA A 13 9.03 6.05 5.70
CA ALA A 13 9.71 6.55 4.50
C ALA A 13 9.97 5.43 3.48
N ALA A 14 10.40 4.26 3.93
CA ALA A 14 10.67 3.12 3.05
C ALA A 14 9.39 2.47 2.49
N THR A 15 8.33 2.34 3.30
CA THR A 15 7.14 1.59 2.92
C THR A 15 6.00 2.45 2.37
N ILE A 16 6.04 3.75 2.59
CA ILE A 16 5.08 4.71 2.04
C ILE A 16 5.77 5.63 1.03
N GLY A 17 6.81 6.35 1.48
CA GLY A 17 7.46 7.38 0.68
C GLY A 17 8.09 6.81 -0.60
N LEU A 18 8.84 5.71 -0.50
CA LEU A 18 9.48 5.10 -1.67
C LEU A 18 8.46 4.56 -2.70
N PRO A 19 7.45 3.78 -2.33
CA PRO A 19 6.41 3.35 -3.28
C PRO A 19 5.68 4.51 -3.94
N LEU A 20 5.31 5.55 -3.19
CA LEU A 20 4.69 6.76 -3.77
C LEU A 20 5.61 7.43 -4.79
N ALA A 21 6.89 7.63 -4.46
CA ALA A 21 7.86 8.22 -5.37
C ALA A 21 8.03 7.37 -6.63
N LEU A 22 8.15 6.04 -6.49
CA LEU A 22 8.22 5.12 -7.62
C LEU A 22 6.95 5.13 -8.47
N GLY A 23 5.77 5.23 -7.85
CA GLY A 23 4.51 5.38 -8.55
C GLY A 23 4.47 6.65 -9.40
N VAL A 24 4.87 7.79 -8.84
CA VAL A 24 4.95 9.07 -9.56
C VAL A 24 5.97 8.97 -10.72
N VAL A 25 7.17 8.47 -10.45
CA VAL A 25 8.21 8.31 -11.49
C VAL A 25 7.71 7.40 -12.61
N SER A 26 7.10 6.26 -12.28
CA SER A 26 6.56 5.34 -13.29
C SER A 26 5.48 5.98 -14.15
N TYR A 27 4.63 6.82 -13.55
CA TYR A 27 3.62 7.58 -14.29
C TYR A 27 4.27 8.57 -15.27
N VAL A 28 5.30 9.30 -14.83
CA VAL A 28 6.03 10.27 -15.67
C VAL A 28 6.75 9.59 -16.84
N VAL A 29 7.41 8.46 -16.57
CA VAL A 29 8.20 7.74 -17.60
C VAL A 29 7.41 6.62 -18.29
N ARG A 30 6.10 6.56 -18.10
CA ARG A 30 5.24 5.45 -18.56
C ARG A 30 5.43 5.07 -20.05
N ALA A 31 5.72 6.04 -20.90
CA ALA A 31 5.94 5.80 -22.34
C ALA A 31 7.17 4.92 -22.61
N ARG A 32 8.13 4.86 -21.67
CA ARG A 32 9.37 4.09 -21.77
C ARG A 32 9.29 2.73 -21.05
N LEU A 33 8.22 2.49 -20.29
CA LEU A 33 8.05 1.24 -19.55
C LEU A 33 7.48 0.12 -20.45
N PRO A 34 7.81 -1.16 -20.15
CA PRO A 34 7.12 -2.31 -20.72
C PRO A 34 5.61 -2.20 -20.54
N LEU A 35 4.83 -2.74 -21.48
CA LEU A 35 3.38 -2.60 -21.52
C LEU A 35 2.71 -2.97 -20.19
N VAL A 36 3.13 -4.07 -19.58
CA VAL A 36 2.56 -4.57 -18.29
C VAL A 36 2.81 -3.57 -17.15
N LEU A 37 4.01 -2.98 -17.08
CA LEU A 37 4.34 -2.01 -16.03
C LEU A 37 3.72 -0.64 -16.31
N ARG A 38 3.48 -0.30 -17.56
CA ARG A 38 2.93 1.00 -17.97
C ARG A 38 1.55 1.27 -17.41
N GLY A 39 0.70 0.24 -17.33
CA GLY A 39 -0.67 0.37 -16.86
C GLY A 39 -0.80 0.21 -15.33
N HIS A 40 -0.10 -0.75 -14.74
CA HIS A 40 -0.48 -1.27 -13.41
C HIS A 40 0.51 -0.97 -12.30
N PHE A 41 1.76 -0.55 -12.62
CA PHE A 41 2.79 -0.35 -11.60
C PHE A 41 2.46 0.81 -10.66
N ALA A 42 1.97 1.93 -11.19
CA ALA A 42 1.59 3.08 -10.39
C ALA A 42 0.48 2.71 -9.40
N ASP A 43 -0.55 2.01 -9.86
CA ASP A 43 -1.70 1.59 -9.07
C ASP A 43 -1.29 0.63 -7.95
N GLY A 44 -0.41 -0.33 -8.26
CA GLY A 44 0.19 -1.21 -7.27
C GLY A 44 1.02 -0.45 -6.22
N ALA A 45 1.82 0.53 -6.63
CA ALA A 45 2.62 1.35 -5.74
C ALA A 45 1.74 2.21 -4.80
N TRP A 46 0.66 2.80 -5.31
CA TRP A 46 -0.32 3.54 -4.52
C TRP A 46 -1.07 2.63 -3.54
N GLY A 47 -1.55 1.48 -3.99
CA GLY A 47 -2.19 0.48 -3.15
C GLY A 47 -1.28 -0.01 -2.04
N PHE A 48 -0.01 -0.29 -2.34
CA PHE A 48 0.99 -0.67 -1.34
C PHE A 48 1.21 0.44 -0.31
N ALA A 49 1.39 1.69 -0.74
CA ALA A 49 1.59 2.82 0.16
C ALA A 49 0.39 3.03 1.10
N LEU A 50 -0.84 2.91 0.58
CA LEU A 50 -2.07 2.99 1.37
C LEU A 50 -2.14 1.86 2.41
N GLY A 51 -1.87 0.62 2.01
CA GLY A 51 -1.86 -0.53 2.90
C GLY A 51 -0.79 -0.41 3.98
N ALA A 52 0.41 0.05 3.63
CA ALA A 52 1.50 0.29 4.56
C ALA A 52 1.14 1.39 5.57
N PHE A 53 0.55 2.50 5.11
CA PHE A 53 0.10 3.58 5.98
C PHE A 53 -0.90 3.08 7.01
N VAL A 54 -1.95 2.41 6.57
CA VAL A 54 -2.98 1.87 7.46
C VAL A 54 -2.39 0.84 8.42
N ALA A 55 -1.54 -0.07 7.93
CA ALA A 55 -0.91 -1.09 8.77
C ALA A 55 0.03 -0.49 9.84
N LEU A 56 0.74 0.60 9.53
CA LEU A 56 1.60 1.32 10.48
C LEU A 56 0.79 2.07 11.53
N VAL A 57 -0.27 2.77 11.13
CA VAL A 57 -1.15 3.52 12.05
C VAL A 57 -1.80 2.57 13.07
N TRP A 58 -2.27 1.43 12.61
CA TRP A 58 -2.99 0.45 13.44
C TRP A 58 -2.11 -0.71 13.93
N MET A 59 -0.78 -0.57 13.84
CA MET A 59 0.19 -1.63 14.14
C MET A 59 0.07 -2.18 15.56
N ASP A 60 -0.25 -1.32 16.55
CA ASP A 60 -0.31 -1.67 17.96
C ASP A 60 -1.71 -2.06 18.44
N GLN A 61 -2.69 -2.04 17.54
CA GLN A 61 -4.06 -2.44 17.85
C GLN A 61 -4.25 -3.96 17.78
N LYS A 62 -5.36 -4.44 18.35
CA LYS A 62 -5.78 -5.85 18.25
C LYS A 62 -5.86 -6.28 16.78
N SER A 63 -5.55 -7.55 16.51
CA SER A 63 -5.51 -8.08 15.14
C SER A 63 -6.82 -7.89 14.38
N SER A 64 -7.97 -8.02 15.05
CA SER A 64 -9.29 -7.81 14.46
C SER A 64 -9.53 -6.36 14.03
N VAL A 65 -9.14 -5.39 14.87
CA VAL A 65 -9.26 -3.95 14.54
C VAL A 65 -8.36 -3.62 13.36
N ARG A 66 -7.12 -4.09 13.38
CA ARG A 66 -6.19 -3.89 12.27
C ARG A 66 -6.70 -4.52 10.97
N ALA A 67 -7.24 -5.75 11.03
CA ALA A 67 -7.80 -6.42 9.86
C ALA A 67 -8.99 -5.64 9.28
N LEU A 68 -9.85 -5.08 10.12
CA LEU A 68 -10.98 -4.25 9.69
C LEU A 68 -10.49 -3.01 8.92
N TRP A 69 -9.47 -2.32 9.42
CA TRP A 69 -8.92 -1.13 8.75
C TRP A 69 -8.20 -1.46 7.44
N ILE A 70 -7.50 -2.61 7.38
CA ILE A 70 -6.88 -3.10 6.15
C ILE A 70 -7.95 -3.46 5.11
N ALA A 71 -9.02 -4.13 5.52
CA ALA A 71 -10.16 -4.42 4.66
C ALA A 71 -10.83 -3.13 4.16
N GLY A 72 -10.98 -2.12 5.03
CA GLY A 72 -11.47 -0.80 4.65
C GLY A 72 -10.58 -0.10 3.62
N ALA A 73 -9.25 -0.19 3.77
CA ALA A 73 -8.30 0.36 2.81
C ALA A 73 -8.38 -0.35 1.46
N ALA A 74 -8.52 -1.68 1.46
CA ALA A 74 -8.72 -2.45 0.23
C ALA A 74 -10.05 -2.11 -0.46
N ALA A 75 -11.13 -1.98 0.32
CA ALA A 75 -12.42 -1.55 -0.19
C ALA A 75 -12.37 -0.12 -0.75
N PHE A 76 -11.64 0.78 -0.09
CA PHE A 76 -11.43 2.15 -0.58
C PHE A 76 -10.67 2.17 -1.91
N ALA A 77 -9.61 1.38 -2.05
CA ALA A 77 -8.88 1.24 -3.30
C ALA A 77 -9.79 0.69 -4.42
N ALA A 78 -10.58 -0.36 -4.12
CA ALA A 78 -11.53 -0.95 -5.06
C ALA A 78 -12.67 0.01 -5.46
N MET A 79 -13.06 0.92 -4.58
CA MET A 79 -14.15 1.86 -4.81
C MET A 79 -13.89 2.74 -6.05
N PHE A 80 -12.65 3.19 -6.28
CA PHE A 80 -12.31 4.02 -7.43
C PHE A 80 -12.57 3.29 -8.74
N GLU A 81 -12.21 2.02 -8.84
CA GLU A 81 -12.47 1.20 -10.03
C GLU A 81 -13.98 0.98 -10.22
N CYS A 82 -14.72 0.76 -9.13
CA CYS A 82 -16.17 0.66 -9.19
C CYS A 82 -16.83 1.97 -9.66
N LEU A 83 -16.32 3.13 -9.24
CA LEU A 83 -16.81 4.43 -9.66
C LEU A 83 -16.48 4.72 -11.13
N GLN A 84 -15.35 4.24 -11.66
CA GLN A 84 -15.01 4.30 -13.08
C GLN A 84 -15.94 3.40 -13.90
N TYR A 85 -16.19 2.18 -13.43
CA TYR A 85 -17.17 1.27 -14.04
C TYR A 85 -18.57 1.90 -14.14
N ALA A 86 -19.00 2.57 -13.06
CA ALA A 86 -20.27 3.29 -13.01
C ALA A 86 -20.27 4.64 -13.76
N HIS A 87 -19.17 5.01 -14.42
CA HIS A 87 -18.98 6.30 -15.13
C HIS A 87 -19.16 7.55 -14.26
N VAL A 88 -19.01 7.42 -12.94
CA VAL A 88 -19.09 8.54 -11.97
C VAL A 88 -17.78 9.33 -11.97
N VAL A 89 -16.66 8.62 -12.11
CA VAL A 89 -15.31 9.20 -12.17
C VAL A 89 -14.73 8.96 -13.56
N ARG A 90 -13.97 9.95 -14.07
CA ARG A 90 -13.25 9.81 -15.34
C ARG A 90 -12.18 8.73 -15.23
N GLY A 91 -12.14 7.84 -16.19
CA GLY A 91 -11.19 6.74 -16.31
C GLY A 91 -11.77 5.59 -17.10
N VAL A 92 -11.00 4.57 -17.28
CA VAL A 92 -11.43 3.30 -17.89
C VAL A 92 -11.30 2.25 -16.81
N PHE A 93 -12.40 1.58 -16.50
CA PHE A 93 -12.39 0.45 -15.58
C PHE A 93 -11.44 -0.64 -16.10
N ASP A 94 -10.49 -1.03 -15.26
CA ASP A 94 -9.60 -2.16 -15.54
C ASP A 94 -9.65 -3.16 -14.37
N PRO A 95 -10.16 -4.38 -14.59
CA PRO A 95 -10.20 -5.39 -13.54
C PRO A 95 -8.82 -5.82 -13.06
N VAL A 96 -7.75 -5.61 -13.86
CA VAL A 96 -6.38 -5.89 -13.46
C VAL A 96 -5.92 -4.86 -12.42
N ASP A 97 -6.24 -3.58 -12.60
CA ASP A 97 -5.92 -2.53 -11.64
C ASP A 97 -6.62 -2.77 -10.30
N LEU A 98 -7.88 -3.20 -10.33
CA LEU A 98 -8.62 -3.60 -9.13
C LEU A 98 -7.87 -4.69 -8.35
N VAL A 99 -7.42 -5.75 -9.03
CA VAL A 99 -6.68 -6.85 -8.40
C VAL A 99 -5.32 -6.39 -7.92
N VAL A 100 -4.59 -5.62 -8.71
CA VAL A 100 -3.25 -5.11 -8.37
C VAL A 100 -3.31 -4.20 -7.14
N GLN A 101 -4.21 -3.23 -7.11
CA GLN A 101 -4.35 -2.30 -6.00
C GLN A 101 -4.75 -3.00 -4.70
N THR A 102 -5.80 -3.82 -4.73
CA THR A 102 -6.28 -4.53 -3.53
C THR A 102 -5.27 -5.53 -3.00
N SER A 103 -4.60 -6.28 -3.89
CA SER A 103 -3.52 -7.20 -3.51
C SER A 103 -2.34 -6.45 -2.90
N ALA A 104 -1.96 -5.30 -3.44
CA ALA A 104 -0.86 -4.48 -2.92
C ALA A 104 -1.15 -3.97 -1.51
N VAL A 105 -2.39 -3.57 -1.17
CA VAL A 105 -2.82 -3.22 0.19
C VAL A 105 -2.58 -4.37 1.16
N VAL A 106 -3.00 -5.58 0.80
CA VAL A 106 -2.86 -6.79 1.64
C VAL A 106 -1.40 -7.18 1.83
N VAL A 107 -0.61 -7.15 0.74
CA VAL A 107 0.83 -7.46 0.77
C VAL A 107 1.57 -6.47 1.67
N ALA A 108 1.28 -5.17 1.57
CA ALA A 108 1.88 -4.15 2.43
C ALA A 108 1.59 -4.41 3.91
N ALA A 109 0.35 -4.75 4.25
CA ALA A 109 -0.05 -5.08 5.61
C ALA A 109 0.66 -6.33 6.15
N TRP A 110 0.86 -7.34 5.30
CA TRP A 110 1.61 -8.53 5.64
C TRP A 110 3.09 -8.24 5.88
N VAL A 111 3.73 -7.45 5.02
CA VAL A 111 5.13 -7.00 5.16
C VAL A 111 5.32 -6.25 6.48
N ILE A 112 4.47 -5.26 6.78
CA ILE A 112 4.54 -4.49 8.03
C ILE A 112 4.35 -5.41 9.26
N GLY A 113 3.41 -6.36 9.19
CA GLY A 113 3.18 -7.34 10.25
C GLY A 113 4.39 -8.26 10.49
N GLY A 114 5.08 -8.67 9.43
CA GLY A 114 6.32 -9.45 9.50
C GLY A 114 7.46 -8.68 10.12
N MET A 115 7.65 -7.43 9.72
CA MET A 115 8.71 -6.55 10.26
C MET A 115 8.51 -6.30 11.76
N LYS A 116 7.28 -6.11 12.24
CA LYS A 116 6.99 -5.98 13.66
C LYS A 116 7.42 -7.22 14.45
N ARG A 117 7.11 -8.42 13.95
CA ARG A 117 7.50 -9.69 14.61
C ARG A 117 9.01 -9.83 14.69
N TRP A 118 9.72 -9.47 13.62
CA TRP A 118 11.17 -9.56 13.56
C TRP A 118 11.85 -8.61 14.54
N THR A 119 11.36 -7.35 14.64
CA THR A 119 11.90 -6.37 15.61
C THR A 119 11.70 -6.82 17.06
N LEU A 120 10.53 -7.34 17.41
CA LEU A 120 10.27 -7.87 18.76
C LEU A 120 11.15 -9.08 19.08
N ALA A 121 11.38 -9.97 18.13
CA ALA A 121 12.25 -11.13 18.30
C ALA A 121 13.73 -10.74 18.48
N SER A 122 14.18 -9.64 17.87
CA SER A 122 15.55 -9.14 18.00
C SER A 122 15.81 -8.40 19.32
N GLU A 123 14.78 -7.86 19.96
CA GLU A 123 14.87 -7.18 21.26
C GLU A 123 14.83 -8.17 22.46
N ALA A 124 14.36 -9.39 22.20
CA ALA A 124 14.26 -10.45 23.22
C ALA A 124 15.54 -11.32 23.34
N ARG A 125 16.55 -11.08 22.52
CA ARG A 125 17.86 -11.75 22.54
C ARG A 125 18.93 -10.88 23.18
#